data_b048bc29ce5252dd5e75d7ebc1e006b7
#
_entry.id   b048bc29ce5252dd5e75d7ebc1e006b7
#
_cell.length_a   1.000
_cell.length_b   1.000
_cell.length_c   1.000
_cell.angle_alpha   90.00
_cell.angle_beta   90.00
_cell.angle_gamma   90.00
#
_symmetry.space_group_name_H-M   'P 1'
#
loop_
_entity.id
_entity.type
_entity.pdbx_description
1 polymer ?
#
loop_
_entity_poly.entity_id
_entity_poly.type
_entity_poly.pdbx_seq_one_letter_code
_entity_poly.pdbx_strand_id
1 'polypeptide(L)'
;MRILKNHPLLKLVNAYLIDAPTPANISYLWNFGSLLALCLVIQIITGVTLAMHYTPSIYEAFNSIEHIMRDVNNGWLVRYLHSNTASAFFFLVYLHIGRGLYYGSYKAPRTLTWAIGTVILIVMMATAFLGYEHSPKWFNISISFAIFLIIVYYTIQNLVK
;
A
#
# COMPACT_ATOMS: atom_id res chain seq x y z
N MET A 1 11.30 -17.38 28.00
CA MET A 1 10.70 -18.05 26.83
C MET A 1 9.96 -17.01 25.99
N ARG A 2 10.24 -16.94 24.68
CA ARG A 2 9.46 -16.04 23.81
C ARG A 2 8.08 -16.64 23.57
N ILE A 3 7.03 -15.99 24.03
CA ILE A 3 5.61 -16.38 23.85
C ILE A 3 5.30 -16.69 22.39
N LEU A 4 5.94 -15.97 21.46
CA LEU A 4 5.83 -16.13 20.01
C LEU A 4 6.28 -17.51 19.48
N LYS A 5 7.05 -18.29 20.27
CA LYS A 5 7.54 -19.61 19.85
C LYS A 5 6.66 -20.78 20.32
N ASN A 6 5.73 -20.55 21.25
CA ASN A 6 4.92 -21.60 21.86
C ASN A 6 3.57 -21.83 21.16
N HIS A 7 2.99 -20.82 20.52
CA HIS A 7 1.72 -20.96 19.84
C HIS A 7 1.95 -21.21 18.33
N PRO A 8 1.25 -22.17 17.69
CA PRO A 8 1.50 -22.55 16.29
C PRO A 8 1.36 -21.39 15.30
N LEU A 9 0.33 -20.55 15.45
CA LEU A 9 0.14 -19.35 14.60
C LEU A 9 1.20 -18.29 14.86
N LEU A 10 1.54 -18.03 16.14
CA LEU A 10 2.56 -17.06 16.49
C LEU A 10 3.97 -17.52 16.08
N LYS A 11 4.22 -18.84 16.05
CA LYS A 11 5.46 -19.43 15.53
C LYS A 11 5.62 -19.10 14.04
N LEU A 12 4.54 -19.17 13.26
CA LEU A 12 4.56 -18.79 11.84
C LEU A 12 4.92 -17.30 11.67
N VAL A 13 4.25 -16.43 12.42
CA VAL A 13 4.55 -14.98 12.42
C VAL A 13 6.00 -14.71 12.81
N ASN A 14 6.50 -15.39 13.87
CA ASN A 14 7.89 -15.24 14.30
C ASN A 14 8.89 -15.69 13.21
N ALA A 15 8.61 -16.80 12.53
CA ALA A 15 9.48 -17.34 11.48
C ALA A 15 9.59 -16.39 10.26
N TYR A 16 8.50 -15.72 9.89
CA TYR A 16 8.48 -14.84 8.72
C TYR A 16 8.86 -13.38 9.00
N LEU A 17 8.60 -12.86 10.20
CA LEU A 17 8.82 -11.44 10.52
C LEU A 17 10.06 -11.20 11.39
N ILE A 18 10.43 -12.15 12.27
CA ILE A 18 11.49 -11.93 13.25
C ILE A 18 12.73 -12.77 12.95
N ASP A 19 12.56 -14.08 12.79
CA ASP A 19 13.66 -15.03 12.62
C ASP A 19 13.89 -15.37 11.12
N ALA A 20 13.30 -14.60 10.18
CA ALA A 20 13.51 -14.82 8.74
C ALA A 20 14.97 -14.60 8.35
N PRO A 21 15.63 -15.57 7.68
CA PRO A 21 17.00 -15.41 7.24
C PRO A 21 17.06 -14.35 6.12
N THR A 22 17.81 -13.30 6.34
CA THR A 22 18.04 -12.23 5.36
C THR A 22 19.49 -12.24 4.89
N PRO A 23 19.78 -11.97 3.60
CA PRO A 23 21.14 -11.80 3.10
C PRO A 23 21.86 -10.66 3.83
N ALA A 24 23.16 -10.81 4.06
CA ALA A 24 23.95 -9.80 4.74
C ALA A 24 24.20 -8.51 3.91
N ASN A 25 23.98 -8.58 2.60
CA ASN A 25 24.24 -7.50 1.64
C ASN A 25 22.99 -6.67 1.29
N ILE A 26 21.94 -6.68 2.12
CA ILE A 26 20.76 -5.86 1.90
C ILE A 26 21.07 -4.39 2.22
N SER A 27 20.47 -3.46 1.46
CA SER A 27 20.54 -2.02 1.68
C SER A 27 19.22 -1.48 2.26
N TYR A 28 19.19 -0.18 2.57
CA TYR A 28 17.95 0.51 3.02
C TYR A 28 16.78 0.39 2.04
N LEU A 29 17.02 0.07 0.77
CA LEU A 29 15.97 -0.17 -0.22
C LEU A 29 15.04 -1.34 0.15
N TRP A 30 15.50 -2.28 0.98
CA TRP A 30 14.66 -3.37 1.49
C TRP A 30 13.67 -2.92 2.56
N ASN A 31 13.92 -1.78 3.21
CA ASN A 31 13.02 -1.23 4.24
C ASN A 31 11.73 -0.63 3.66
N PHE A 32 11.65 -0.38 2.35
CA PHE A 32 10.43 0.15 1.73
C PHE A 32 9.23 -0.80 1.91
N GLY A 33 9.44 -2.11 1.96
CA GLY A 33 8.37 -3.07 2.24
C GLY A 33 7.78 -2.93 3.64
N SER A 34 8.61 -2.76 4.68
CA SER A 34 8.13 -2.54 6.05
C SER A 34 7.47 -1.17 6.23
N LEU A 35 7.99 -0.13 5.57
CA LEU A 35 7.37 1.20 5.56
C LEU A 35 6.00 1.17 4.88
N LEU A 36 5.84 0.42 3.79
CA LEU A 36 4.55 0.22 3.13
C LEU A 36 3.56 -0.50 4.06
N ALA A 37 4.01 -1.51 4.81
CA ALA A 37 3.16 -2.17 5.79
C ALA A 37 2.70 -1.21 6.89
N LEU A 38 3.57 -0.34 7.39
CA LEU A 38 3.22 0.71 8.35
C LEU A 38 2.19 1.69 7.78
N CYS A 39 2.43 2.19 6.56
CA CYS A 39 1.49 3.08 5.88
C CYS A 39 0.12 2.41 5.69
N LEU A 40 0.09 1.12 5.34
CA LEU A 40 -1.16 0.37 5.21
C LEU A 40 -1.95 0.31 6.52
N VAL A 41 -1.27 0.04 7.64
CA VAL A 41 -1.92 0.05 8.97
C VAL A 41 -2.53 1.42 9.27
N ILE A 42 -1.79 2.50 9.02
CA ILE A 42 -2.29 3.87 9.21
C ILE A 42 -3.51 4.11 8.30
N GLN A 43 -3.46 3.71 7.02
CA GLN A 43 -4.57 3.85 6.07
C GLN A 43 -5.82 3.10 6.53
N ILE A 44 -5.68 1.88 7.04
CA ILE A 44 -6.81 1.10 7.53
C ILE A 44 -7.45 1.76 8.76
N ILE A 45 -6.64 2.13 9.75
CA ILE A 45 -7.14 2.74 10.99
C ILE A 45 -7.84 4.07 10.68
N THR A 46 -7.17 4.95 9.95
CA THR A 46 -7.74 6.27 9.60
C THR A 46 -8.93 6.15 8.65
N GLY A 47 -8.91 5.20 7.70
CA GLY A 47 -10.00 4.97 6.77
C GLY A 47 -11.26 4.46 7.45
N VAL A 48 -11.14 3.52 8.40
CA VAL A 48 -12.29 3.03 9.19
C VAL A 48 -12.89 4.16 10.01
N THR A 49 -12.07 4.97 10.69
CA THR A 49 -12.57 6.10 11.49
C THR A 49 -13.27 7.16 10.63
N LEU A 50 -12.76 7.47 9.45
CA LEU A 50 -13.41 8.39 8.52
C LEU A 50 -14.72 7.83 7.96
N ALA A 51 -14.76 6.53 7.65
CA ALA A 51 -15.96 5.87 7.13
C ALA A 51 -17.13 5.88 8.12
N MET A 52 -16.87 5.94 9.43
CA MET A 52 -17.92 6.05 10.46
C MET A 52 -18.70 7.37 10.40
N HIS A 53 -18.13 8.41 9.83
CA HIS A 53 -18.72 9.76 9.75
C HIS A 53 -19.06 10.19 8.33
N TYR A 54 -18.62 9.43 7.31
CA TYR A 54 -18.84 9.75 5.91
C TYR A 54 -20.18 9.17 5.40
N THR A 55 -20.96 10.00 4.71
CA THR A 55 -22.20 9.56 4.07
C THR A 55 -22.01 9.49 2.55
N PRO A 56 -22.01 8.27 1.93
CA PRO A 56 -21.77 8.08 0.51
C PRO A 56 -23.04 8.39 -0.32
N SER A 57 -23.44 9.65 -0.38
CA SER A 57 -24.59 10.14 -1.14
C SER A 57 -24.16 11.34 -1.97
N ILE A 58 -24.65 11.44 -3.21
CA ILE A 58 -24.34 12.57 -4.11
C ILE A 58 -24.67 13.92 -3.45
N TYR A 59 -25.72 13.98 -2.65
CA TYR A 59 -26.18 15.20 -2.00
C TYR A 59 -25.50 15.49 -0.67
N GLU A 60 -25.08 14.45 0.06
CA GLU A 60 -24.60 14.54 1.44
C GLU A 60 -23.09 14.37 1.58
N ALA A 61 -22.40 13.82 0.56
CA ALA A 61 -20.99 13.48 0.63
C ALA A 61 -20.12 14.69 0.98
N PHE A 62 -20.36 15.83 0.32
CA PHE A 62 -19.60 17.06 0.59
C PHE A 62 -19.86 17.58 2.01
N ASN A 63 -21.12 17.63 2.43
CA ASN A 63 -21.51 18.11 3.76
C ASN A 63 -20.94 17.20 4.87
N SER A 64 -20.91 15.87 4.66
CA SER A 64 -20.31 14.95 5.61
C SER A 64 -18.80 15.14 5.77
N ILE A 65 -18.10 15.49 4.69
CA ILE A 65 -16.68 15.84 4.73
C ILE A 65 -16.44 17.15 5.48
N GLU A 66 -17.25 18.17 5.23
CA GLU A 66 -17.18 19.42 5.98
C GLU A 66 -17.46 19.21 7.47
N HIS A 67 -18.45 18.38 7.81
CA HIS A 67 -18.73 17.97 9.18
C HIS A 67 -17.53 17.28 9.83
N ILE A 68 -16.89 16.33 9.15
CA ILE A 68 -15.67 15.68 9.67
C ILE A 68 -14.57 16.70 9.93
N MET A 69 -14.41 17.69 9.06
CA MET A 69 -13.33 18.67 9.17
C MET A 69 -13.55 19.71 10.28
N ARG A 70 -14.79 20.03 10.59
CA ARG A 70 -15.13 21.15 11.50
C ARG A 70 -15.68 20.72 12.85
N ASP A 71 -16.56 19.71 12.85
CA ASP A 71 -17.38 19.38 14.02
C ASP A 71 -16.90 18.13 14.77
N VAL A 72 -16.29 17.16 14.03
CA VAL A 72 -15.77 15.95 14.66
C VAL A 72 -14.45 16.22 15.34
N ASN A 73 -14.35 15.82 16.61
CA ASN A 73 -13.13 16.03 17.39
C ASN A 73 -11.92 15.32 16.71
N ASN A 74 -10.89 16.11 16.40
CA ASN A 74 -9.69 15.67 15.65
C ASN A 74 -9.98 15.10 14.24
N GLY A 75 -11.19 15.30 13.69
CA GLY A 75 -11.56 14.79 12.37
C GLY A 75 -10.66 15.34 11.24
N TRP A 76 -10.30 16.62 11.30
CA TRP A 76 -9.35 17.26 10.39
C TRP A 76 -7.98 16.57 10.41
N LEU A 77 -7.49 16.18 11.59
CA LEU A 77 -6.20 15.52 11.76
C LEU A 77 -6.21 14.13 11.11
N VAL A 78 -7.25 13.33 11.38
CA VAL A 78 -7.42 11.99 10.82
C VAL A 78 -7.52 12.05 9.29
N ARG A 79 -8.26 13.02 8.74
CA ARG A 79 -8.38 13.20 7.29
C ARG A 79 -7.07 13.61 6.63
N TYR A 80 -6.34 14.58 7.20
CA TYR A 80 -5.02 14.96 6.67
C TYR A 80 -4.00 13.83 6.78
N LEU A 81 -4.01 13.09 7.89
CA LEU A 81 -3.14 11.93 8.05
C LEU A 81 -3.44 10.88 6.98
N HIS A 82 -4.72 10.59 6.71
CA HIS A 82 -5.14 9.65 5.68
C HIS A 82 -4.66 10.08 4.28
N SER A 83 -4.91 11.32 3.88
CA SER A 83 -4.53 11.82 2.55
C SER A 83 -3.03 11.93 2.33
N ASN A 84 -2.28 12.39 3.33
CA ASN A 84 -0.82 12.50 3.24
C ASN A 84 -0.14 11.15 3.26
N THR A 85 -0.62 10.22 4.11
CA THR A 85 -0.11 8.84 4.13
C THR A 85 -0.41 8.12 2.82
N ALA A 86 -1.55 8.37 2.16
CA ALA A 86 -1.83 7.81 0.84
C ALA A 86 -0.79 8.26 -0.20
N SER A 87 -0.43 9.54 -0.21
CA SER A 87 0.60 10.07 -1.12
C SER A 87 1.98 9.44 -0.83
N ALA A 88 2.36 9.33 0.44
CA ALA A 88 3.59 8.67 0.87
C ALA A 88 3.61 7.18 0.49
N PHE A 89 2.47 6.49 0.62
CA PHE A 89 2.31 5.09 0.28
C PHE A 89 2.60 4.84 -1.20
N PHE A 90 2.02 5.63 -2.12
CA PHE A 90 2.30 5.52 -3.56
C PHE A 90 3.76 5.81 -3.89
N PHE A 91 4.37 6.83 -3.30
CA PHE A 91 5.78 7.12 -3.49
C PHE A 91 6.68 5.94 -3.07
N LEU A 92 6.42 5.36 -1.90
CA LEU A 92 7.16 4.20 -1.41
C LEU A 92 6.94 2.95 -2.27
N VAL A 93 5.73 2.74 -2.81
CA VAL A 93 5.44 1.64 -3.74
C VAL A 93 6.29 1.76 -5.00
N TYR A 94 6.42 2.95 -5.57
CA TYR A 94 7.25 3.15 -6.77
C TYR A 94 8.72 2.82 -6.50
N LEU A 95 9.25 3.23 -5.35
CA LEU A 95 10.62 2.87 -4.95
C LEU A 95 10.76 1.36 -4.70
N HIS A 96 9.76 0.74 -4.08
CA HIS A 96 9.72 -0.71 -3.82
C HIS A 96 9.71 -1.52 -5.13
N ILE A 97 8.93 -1.11 -6.12
CA ILE A 97 8.89 -1.72 -7.44
C ILE A 97 10.20 -1.47 -8.19
N GLY A 98 10.70 -0.22 -8.19
CA GLY A 98 11.96 0.14 -8.81
C GLY A 98 13.13 -0.69 -8.30
N ARG A 99 13.19 -0.95 -6.98
CA ARG A 99 14.13 -1.88 -6.37
C ARG A 99 13.98 -3.29 -6.94
N GLY A 100 12.74 -3.78 -7.06
CA GLY A 100 12.44 -5.11 -7.61
C GLY A 100 12.90 -5.26 -9.08
N LEU A 101 12.73 -4.22 -9.90
CA LEU A 101 13.18 -4.18 -11.29
C LEU A 101 14.71 -4.11 -11.38
N TYR A 102 15.34 -3.23 -10.61
CA TYR A 102 16.79 -3.04 -10.61
C TYR A 102 17.55 -4.30 -10.23
N TYR A 103 17.12 -4.99 -9.18
CA TYR A 103 17.75 -6.22 -8.70
C TYR A 103 17.24 -7.50 -9.37
N GLY A 104 16.33 -7.41 -10.33
CA GLY A 104 15.78 -8.57 -11.03
C GLY A 104 14.94 -9.49 -10.14
N SER A 105 14.34 -8.97 -9.07
CA SER A 105 13.56 -9.74 -8.09
C SER A 105 12.27 -10.35 -8.66
N TYR A 106 11.90 -9.99 -9.88
CA TYR A 106 10.75 -10.53 -10.61
C TYR A 106 11.03 -11.87 -11.31
N LYS A 107 12.31 -12.30 -11.37
CA LYS A 107 12.73 -13.55 -12.01
C LYS A 107 12.52 -14.75 -11.09
N ALA A 108 12.53 -15.95 -11.69
CA ALA A 108 12.50 -17.19 -10.92
C ALA A 108 13.60 -17.22 -9.84
N PRO A 109 13.31 -17.76 -8.64
CA PRO A 109 12.09 -18.46 -8.18
C PRO A 109 11.01 -17.55 -7.60
N ARG A 110 11.10 -16.20 -7.74
CA ARG A 110 10.23 -15.19 -7.10
C ARG A 110 9.09 -14.68 -7.98
N THR A 111 8.81 -15.34 -9.09
CA THR A 111 7.76 -14.94 -10.05
C THR A 111 6.38 -14.86 -9.42
N LEU A 112 6.02 -15.82 -8.55
CA LEU A 112 4.73 -15.81 -7.85
C LEU A 112 4.59 -14.61 -6.92
N THR A 113 5.63 -14.29 -6.15
CA THR A 113 5.65 -13.12 -5.24
C THR A 113 5.47 -11.83 -6.03
N TRP A 114 6.12 -11.74 -7.19
CA TRP A 114 5.98 -10.61 -8.10
C TRP A 114 4.55 -10.47 -8.66
N ALA A 115 3.96 -11.58 -9.11
CA ALA A 115 2.61 -11.61 -9.63
C ALA A 115 1.58 -11.16 -8.57
N ILE A 116 1.69 -11.65 -7.33
CA ILE A 116 0.85 -11.21 -6.21
C ILE A 116 1.02 -9.71 -5.98
N GLY A 117 2.25 -9.19 -5.97
CA GLY A 117 2.53 -7.76 -5.84
C GLY A 117 1.87 -6.92 -6.94
N THR A 118 1.82 -7.43 -8.17
CA THR A 118 1.15 -6.77 -9.30
C THR A 118 -0.38 -6.69 -9.08
N VAL A 119 -0.99 -7.78 -8.58
CA VAL A 119 -2.42 -7.79 -8.24
C VAL A 119 -2.72 -6.79 -7.12
N ILE A 120 -1.88 -6.74 -6.08
CA ILE A 120 -2.01 -5.77 -4.98
C ILE A 120 -1.94 -4.33 -5.51
N LEU A 121 -1.04 -4.04 -6.44
CA LEU A 121 -0.93 -2.71 -7.06
C LEU A 121 -2.21 -2.32 -7.79
N ILE A 122 -2.83 -3.25 -8.55
CA ILE A 122 -4.09 -2.99 -9.26
C ILE A 122 -5.20 -2.64 -8.26
N VAL A 123 -5.36 -3.46 -7.22
CA VAL A 123 -6.39 -3.24 -6.19
C VAL A 123 -6.15 -1.92 -5.47
N MET A 124 -4.90 -1.59 -5.17
CA MET A 124 -4.53 -0.33 -4.52
C MET A 124 -4.84 0.89 -5.42
N MET A 125 -4.56 0.81 -6.72
CA MET A 125 -4.92 1.87 -7.67
C MET A 125 -6.44 2.06 -7.75
N ALA A 126 -7.20 0.97 -7.81
CA ALA A 126 -8.67 1.02 -7.79
C ALA A 126 -9.20 1.66 -6.50
N THR A 127 -8.66 1.28 -5.35
CA THR A 127 -9.04 1.86 -4.05
C THR A 127 -8.72 3.36 -3.99
N ALA A 128 -7.57 3.78 -4.49
CA ALA A 128 -7.21 5.19 -4.54
C ALA A 128 -8.10 5.99 -5.48
N PHE A 129 -8.47 5.41 -6.64
CA PHE A 129 -9.39 6.05 -7.58
C PHE A 129 -10.75 6.34 -6.91
N LEU A 130 -11.33 5.36 -6.24
CA LEU A 130 -12.60 5.52 -5.53
C LEU A 130 -12.52 6.56 -4.38
N GLY A 131 -11.36 6.71 -3.75
CA GLY A 131 -11.14 7.70 -2.69
C GLY A 131 -10.86 9.12 -3.17
N TYR A 132 -10.50 9.31 -4.45
CA TYR A 132 -10.07 10.60 -4.99
C TYR A 132 -11.13 11.35 -5.80
N GLU A 133 -12.36 10.92 -5.85
CA GLU A 133 -13.42 11.50 -6.70
C GLU A 133 -13.62 13.03 -6.57
N HIS A 134 -13.02 13.68 -5.56
CA HIS A 134 -13.19 15.10 -5.29
C HIS A 134 -11.91 15.94 -5.38
N SER A 135 -10.80 15.43 -5.93
CA SER A 135 -9.61 16.24 -6.15
C SER A 135 -8.95 16.03 -7.52
N PRO A 136 -8.57 17.09 -8.25
CA PRO A 136 -7.97 16.98 -9.59
C PRO A 136 -6.51 16.50 -9.51
N LYS A 137 -6.30 15.23 -9.18
CA LYS A 137 -4.96 14.62 -9.15
C LYS A 137 -4.78 13.55 -10.22
N TRP A 138 -5.18 13.86 -11.45
CA TRP A 138 -4.98 13.05 -12.65
C TRP A 138 -3.54 12.57 -12.85
N PHE A 139 -2.57 13.35 -12.38
CA PHE A 139 -1.15 13.06 -12.52
C PHE A 139 -0.73 11.75 -11.84
N ASN A 140 -1.20 11.49 -10.62
CA ASN A 140 -0.86 10.27 -9.89
C ASN A 140 -1.47 9.01 -10.53
N ILE A 141 -2.66 9.12 -11.12
CA ILE A 141 -3.33 8.02 -11.81
C ILE A 141 -2.58 7.67 -13.10
N SER A 142 -2.17 8.67 -13.87
CA SER A 142 -1.44 8.47 -15.13
C SER A 142 -0.07 7.81 -14.91
N ILE A 143 0.68 8.24 -13.89
CA ILE A 143 1.96 7.61 -13.53
C ILE A 143 1.73 6.18 -13.02
N SER A 144 0.73 5.95 -12.17
CA SER A 144 0.38 4.61 -11.69
C SER A 144 0.04 3.66 -12.82
N PHE A 145 -0.72 4.14 -13.81
CA PHE A 145 -1.08 3.35 -15.00
C PHE A 145 0.13 3.05 -15.88
N ALA A 146 1.03 4.02 -16.10
CA ALA A 146 2.26 3.80 -16.86
C ALA A 146 3.17 2.77 -16.18
N ILE A 147 3.35 2.87 -14.87
CA ILE A 147 4.14 1.89 -14.10
C ILE A 147 3.47 0.51 -14.14
N PHE A 148 2.14 0.45 -14.05
CA PHE A 148 1.39 -0.79 -14.20
C PHE A 148 1.67 -1.47 -15.54
N LEU A 149 1.61 -0.73 -16.66
CA LEU A 149 1.92 -1.28 -17.99
C LEU A 149 3.35 -1.82 -18.07
N ILE A 150 4.33 -1.13 -17.48
CA ILE A 150 5.72 -1.60 -17.42
C ILE A 150 5.81 -2.91 -16.63
N ILE A 151 5.14 -3.02 -15.49
CA ILE A 151 5.13 -4.23 -14.66
C ILE A 151 4.48 -5.40 -15.39
N VAL A 152 3.34 -5.17 -16.05
CA VAL A 152 2.63 -6.18 -16.86
C VAL A 152 3.53 -6.68 -17.99
N TYR A 153 4.19 -5.77 -18.70
CA TYR A 153 5.13 -6.13 -19.75
C TYR A 153 6.24 -7.06 -19.25
N TYR A 154 6.92 -6.71 -18.16
CA TYR A 154 7.98 -7.56 -17.58
C TYR A 154 7.44 -8.88 -17.02
N THR A 155 6.23 -8.90 -16.49
CA THR A 155 5.59 -10.12 -15.99
C THR A 155 5.28 -11.08 -17.15
N ILE A 156 4.70 -10.57 -18.24
CA ILE A 156 4.41 -11.38 -19.45
C ILE A 156 5.71 -11.91 -20.06
N GLN A 157 6.75 -11.11 -20.21
CA GLN A 157 8.04 -11.53 -20.72
C GLN A 157 8.67 -12.68 -19.92
N ASN A 158 8.42 -12.76 -18.62
CA ASN A 158 8.94 -13.84 -17.77
C ASN A 158 8.06 -15.08 -17.74
N LEU A 159 6.78 -14.96 -18.08
CA LEU A 159 5.86 -16.11 -18.18
C LEU A 159 5.99 -16.83 -19.54
N VAL A 160 6.44 -16.11 -20.58
CA VAL A 160 6.59 -16.65 -21.94
C VAL A 160 7.97 -17.29 -22.18
N LYS A 161 8.95 -17.05 -21.32
CA LYS A 161 10.26 -17.73 -21.30
C LYS A 161 10.25 -18.93 -20.37
#